data_881cc9cbfd3687fec410b08ad8be95b5
#
_entry.id   881cc9cbfd3687fec410b08ad8be95b5
#
_cell.length_a   1.000
_cell.length_b   1.000
_cell.length_c   1.000
_cell.angle_alpha   90.00
_cell.angle_beta   90.00
_cell.angle_gamma   90.00
#
_symmetry.space_group_name_H-M   'P 1'
#
loop_
_entity.id
_entity.type
_entity.pdbx_description
1 polymer ?
#
loop_
_entity_poly.entity_id
_entity_poly.type
_entity_poly.pdbx_seq_one_letter_code
_entity_poly.pdbx_strand_id
1 'polypeptide(L)'
;MRIKARVLKVKDMQVLMECNGKTPKVGDIVTLRWGKVRSNSQNSIYWCWLTWVIENGGQDQGYMDTEELHEVLKARFLSKRIEAKGGIKTIKVGSTTELSTDEFVAYMDKCEHTVLEYLGISSAGFYAEYAELKGGE
;
A
#
# COMPACT_ATOMS: atom_id res chain seq x y z
N MET A 1 -8.50 14.84 2.09
CA MET A 1 -8.41 15.05 0.63
C MET A 1 -6.96 15.13 0.21
N ARG A 2 -6.60 14.40 -0.84
CA ARG A 2 -5.24 14.43 -1.40
C ARG A 2 -5.26 15.13 -2.74
N ILE A 3 -4.34 16.05 -2.93
CA ILE A 3 -4.20 16.81 -4.17
C ILE A 3 -2.79 16.61 -4.67
N LYS A 4 -2.65 16.32 -5.97
CA LYS A 4 -1.34 16.27 -6.61
C LYS A 4 -0.91 17.68 -6.95
N ALA A 5 0.35 17.99 -6.65
CA ALA A 5 0.93 19.29 -6.97
C ALA A 5 2.30 19.09 -7.60
N ARG A 6 2.65 20.00 -8.50
CA ARG A 6 3.97 20.01 -9.13
C ARG A 6 4.74 21.22 -8.64
N VAL A 7 5.96 21.00 -8.18
CA VAL A 7 6.83 22.09 -7.74
C VAL A 7 7.34 22.85 -8.95
N LEU A 8 7.05 24.14 -9.00
CA LEU A 8 7.48 25.02 -10.09
C LEU A 8 8.76 25.77 -9.77
N LYS A 9 8.95 26.14 -8.49
CA LYS A 9 10.11 26.92 -8.09
C LYS A 9 10.39 26.71 -6.60
N VAL A 10 11.66 26.65 -6.24
CA VAL A 10 12.12 26.62 -4.84
C VAL A 10 13.10 27.77 -4.63
N LYS A 11 12.85 28.61 -3.64
CA LYS A 11 13.73 29.72 -3.29
C LYS A 11 13.60 30.05 -1.81
N ASP A 12 14.72 30.16 -1.10
CA ASP A 12 14.78 30.60 0.29
C ASP A 12 13.75 29.92 1.21
N MET A 13 13.69 28.58 1.17
CA MET A 13 12.74 27.77 1.94
C MET A 13 11.28 27.98 1.56
N GLN A 14 11.01 28.68 0.48
CA GLN A 14 9.68 28.85 -0.07
C GLN A 14 9.51 27.97 -1.32
N VAL A 15 8.33 27.41 -1.49
CA VAL A 15 8.02 26.54 -2.60
C VAL A 15 6.78 27.07 -3.31
N LEU A 16 6.92 27.30 -4.62
CA LEU A 16 5.79 27.62 -5.48
C LEU A 16 5.33 26.32 -6.17
N MET A 17 4.06 26.00 -6.01
CA MET A 17 3.48 24.76 -6.56
C MET A 17 2.24 25.06 -7.37
N GLU A 18 2.07 24.30 -8.44
CA GLU A 18 0.83 24.25 -9.20
C GLU A 18 0.00 23.07 -8.66
N CYS A 19 -1.17 23.37 -8.10
CA CYS A 19 -2.06 22.36 -7.55
C CYS A 19 -3.04 21.86 -8.60
N ASN A 20 -3.18 20.55 -8.68
CA ASN A 20 -4.18 19.93 -9.53
C ASN A 20 -5.43 19.65 -8.69
N GLY A 21 -6.39 20.57 -8.75
CA GLY A 21 -7.62 20.53 -7.97
C GLY A 21 -7.81 21.77 -7.11
N LYS A 22 -8.43 21.61 -5.95
CA LYS A 22 -8.74 22.70 -5.04
C LYS A 22 -7.45 23.28 -4.44
N THR A 23 -7.25 24.57 -4.60
CA THR A 23 -6.07 25.29 -4.08
C THR A 23 -6.28 25.70 -2.63
N PRO A 24 -5.29 25.49 -1.74
CA PRO A 24 -5.34 26.00 -0.39
C PRO A 24 -5.38 27.54 -0.35
N LYS A 25 -5.98 28.07 0.67
CA LYS A 25 -6.04 29.51 0.91
C LYS A 25 -4.91 29.94 1.82
N VAL A 26 -4.60 31.23 1.80
CA VAL A 26 -3.62 31.80 2.72
C VAL A 26 -4.02 31.52 4.17
N GLY A 27 -3.09 30.99 4.95
CA GLY A 27 -3.32 30.61 6.34
C GLY A 27 -3.67 29.14 6.54
N ASP A 28 -3.99 28.40 5.47
CA ASP A 28 -4.23 26.97 5.57
C ASP A 28 -2.94 26.22 5.88
N ILE A 29 -3.03 25.25 6.75
CA ILE A 29 -1.92 24.37 7.06
C ILE A 29 -2.05 23.12 6.18
N VAL A 30 -1.00 22.83 5.41
CA VAL A 30 -0.97 21.66 4.53
C VAL A 30 0.21 20.77 4.90
N THR A 31 0.01 19.47 4.73
CA THR A 31 1.10 18.49 4.86
C THR A 31 1.58 18.14 3.47
N LEU A 32 2.87 18.31 3.22
CA LEU A 32 3.47 18.00 1.92
C LEU A 32 4.19 16.66 1.98
N ARG A 33 4.05 15.89 0.92
CA ARG A 33 4.77 14.66 0.73
C ARG A 33 5.30 14.64 -0.70
N TRP A 34 6.59 14.39 -0.86
CA TRP A 34 7.24 14.38 -2.16
C TRP A 34 8.19 13.21 -2.29
N GLY A 35 8.66 12.97 -3.51
CA GLY A 35 9.55 11.88 -3.86
C GLY A 35 8.87 10.88 -4.78
N LYS A 36 9.45 9.68 -4.90
CA LYS A 36 8.82 8.61 -5.67
C LYS A 36 7.63 8.07 -4.91
N VAL A 37 6.44 8.36 -5.39
CA VAL A 37 5.20 7.86 -4.80
C VAL A 37 4.76 6.62 -5.57
N ARG A 38 4.41 5.56 -4.82
CA ARG A 38 3.84 4.35 -5.40
C ARG A 38 2.56 4.70 -6.18
N SER A 39 2.38 4.10 -7.35
CA SER A 39 1.22 4.40 -8.18
C SER A 39 -0.09 3.98 -7.50
N ASN A 40 -1.15 4.76 -7.71
CA ASN A 40 -2.49 4.42 -7.22
C ASN A 40 -2.97 3.09 -7.80
N SER A 41 -2.54 2.74 -9.01
CA SER A 41 -2.88 1.46 -9.64
C SER A 41 -2.37 0.27 -8.84
N GLN A 42 -1.12 0.31 -8.37
CA GLN A 42 -0.57 -0.76 -7.53
C GLN A 42 -1.32 -0.89 -6.22
N ASN A 43 -1.63 0.22 -5.58
CA ASN A 43 -2.40 0.21 -4.33
C ASN A 43 -3.80 -0.38 -4.55
N SER A 44 -4.47 0.03 -5.62
CA SER A 44 -5.80 -0.48 -5.98
C SER A 44 -5.78 -1.97 -6.28
N ILE A 45 -4.79 -2.44 -7.04
CA ILE A 45 -4.62 -3.87 -7.35
C ILE A 45 -4.43 -4.68 -6.06
N TYR A 46 -3.60 -4.20 -5.15
CA TYR A 46 -3.34 -4.87 -3.89
C TYR A 46 -4.63 -5.05 -3.07
N TRP A 47 -5.42 -3.99 -2.88
CA TRP A 47 -6.67 -4.07 -2.13
C TRP A 47 -7.74 -4.91 -2.82
N CYS A 48 -7.82 -4.85 -4.15
CA CYS A 48 -8.69 -5.74 -4.92
C CYS A 48 -8.28 -7.20 -4.76
N TRP A 49 -6.98 -7.48 -4.76
CA TRP A 49 -6.46 -8.81 -4.55
C TRP A 49 -6.79 -9.35 -3.17
N LEU A 50 -6.62 -8.53 -2.12
CA LEU A 50 -6.99 -8.92 -0.75
C LEU A 50 -8.46 -9.29 -0.67
N THR A 51 -9.34 -8.48 -1.24
CA THR A 51 -10.78 -8.73 -1.30
C THR A 51 -11.07 -10.04 -2.01
N TRP A 52 -10.43 -10.23 -3.16
CA TRP A 52 -10.59 -11.45 -3.94
C TRP A 52 -10.16 -12.70 -3.17
N VAL A 53 -9.04 -12.64 -2.45
CA VAL A 53 -8.55 -13.74 -1.62
C VAL A 53 -9.59 -14.10 -0.54
N ILE A 54 -10.12 -13.10 0.15
CA ILE A 54 -11.14 -13.33 1.18
C ILE A 54 -12.39 -14.01 0.58
N GLU A 55 -12.86 -13.54 -0.56
CA GLU A 55 -14.04 -14.08 -1.24
C GLU A 55 -13.82 -15.47 -1.83
N ASN A 56 -12.59 -15.80 -2.20
CA ASN A 56 -12.25 -17.05 -2.88
C ASN A 56 -11.58 -18.09 -1.96
N GLY A 57 -11.84 -18.02 -0.68
CA GLY A 57 -11.41 -19.03 0.28
C GLY A 57 -10.82 -18.51 1.57
N GLY A 58 -10.36 -17.27 1.62
CA GLY A 58 -9.78 -16.71 2.85
C GLY A 58 -10.75 -16.69 4.02
N GLN A 59 -12.01 -16.40 3.75
CA GLN A 59 -13.06 -16.41 4.76
C GLN A 59 -13.26 -17.80 5.35
N ASP A 60 -13.21 -18.84 4.54
CA ASP A 60 -13.31 -20.23 4.99
C ASP A 60 -12.10 -20.66 5.82
N GLN A 61 -10.98 -19.95 5.70
CA GLN A 61 -9.75 -20.20 6.45
C GLN A 61 -9.66 -19.37 7.73
N GLY A 62 -10.71 -18.63 8.08
CA GLY A 62 -10.80 -17.88 9.32
C GLY A 62 -10.48 -16.40 9.25
N TYR A 63 -10.17 -15.87 8.08
CA TYR A 63 -9.95 -14.42 7.90
C TYR A 63 -11.29 -13.72 7.70
N MET A 64 -11.61 -12.80 8.59
CA MET A 64 -12.92 -12.14 8.60
C MET A 64 -13.07 -11.08 7.52
N ASP A 65 -12.00 -10.32 7.21
CA ASP A 65 -12.03 -9.24 6.24
C ASP A 65 -10.64 -8.96 5.64
N THR A 66 -10.62 -8.05 4.68
CA THR A 66 -9.38 -7.66 3.98
C THR A 66 -8.39 -6.97 4.91
N GLU A 67 -8.87 -6.23 5.89
CA GLU A 67 -8.03 -5.52 6.87
C GLU A 67 -7.24 -6.52 7.71
N GLU A 68 -7.89 -7.59 8.18
CA GLU A 68 -7.23 -8.62 8.97
C GLU A 68 -6.13 -9.31 8.16
N LEU A 69 -6.42 -9.69 6.92
CA LEU A 69 -5.41 -10.29 6.04
C LEU A 69 -4.26 -9.34 5.78
N HIS A 70 -4.56 -8.07 5.53
CA HIS A 70 -3.55 -7.02 5.35
C HIS A 70 -2.63 -6.91 6.56
N GLU A 71 -3.17 -6.90 7.77
CA GLU A 71 -2.38 -6.82 8.99
C GLU A 71 -1.48 -8.05 9.18
N VAL A 72 -1.99 -9.24 8.89
CA VAL A 72 -1.20 -10.48 8.97
C VAL A 72 -0.03 -10.45 7.99
N LEU A 73 -0.24 -10.03 6.75
CA LEU A 73 0.81 -9.97 5.74
C LEU A 73 1.85 -8.90 6.06
N LYS A 74 1.43 -7.73 6.55
CA LYS A 74 2.36 -6.70 7.02
C LYS A 74 3.22 -7.21 8.16
N ALA A 75 2.61 -7.85 9.15
CA ALA A 75 3.33 -8.38 10.28
C ALA A 75 4.38 -9.42 9.86
N ARG A 76 4.06 -10.22 8.85
CA ARG A 76 4.98 -11.23 8.34
C ARG A 76 6.18 -10.64 7.57
N PHE A 77 5.97 -9.63 6.76
CA PHE A 77 6.99 -9.14 5.83
C PHE A 77 7.57 -7.77 6.14
N LEU A 78 6.89 -6.98 6.95
CA LEU A 78 7.29 -5.61 7.26
C LEU A 78 7.60 -5.40 8.75
N SER A 79 7.69 -6.47 9.52
CA SER A 79 8.07 -6.39 10.93
C SER A 79 9.56 -6.17 11.09
N LYS A 80 9.93 -5.29 12.01
CA LYS A 80 11.32 -5.04 12.38
C LYS A 80 11.47 -5.19 13.89
N ARG A 81 12.56 -5.81 14.30
CA ARG A 81 12.93 -5.84 15.71
C ARG A 81 13.58 -4.52 16.07
N ILE A 82 13.09 -3.88 17.10
CA ILE A 82 13.63 -2.62 17.60
C ILE A 82 14.12 -2.85 19.02
N GLU A 83 15.34 -2.40 19.30
CA GLU A 83 15.88 -2.35 20.64
C GLU A 83 15.82 -0.90 21.12
N ALA A 84 14.94 -0.64 22.08
CA ALA A 84 14.80 0.68 22.68
C ALA A 84 15.84 0.89 23.77
N LYS A 85 16.01 2.14 24.21
CA LYS A 85 16.89 2.48 25.34
C LYS A 85 16.52 1.65 26.58
N GLY A 86 17.53 1.11 27.26
CA GLY A 86 17.35 0.26 28.43
C GLY A 86 17.21 -1.22 28.11
N GLY A 87 17.46 -1.61 26.86
CA GLY A 87 17.43 -3.02 26.45
C GLY A 87 16.04 -3.59 26.19
N ILE A 88 15.01 -2.74 26.14
CA ILE A 88 13.65 -3.18 25.84
C ILE A 88 13.56 -3.53 24.35
N LYS A 89 13.23 -4.79 24.08
CA LYS A 89 13.05 -5.29 22.71
C LYS A 89 11.57 -5.26 22.34
N THR A 90 11.26 -4.72 21.18
CA THR A 90 9.89 -4.68 20.66
C THR A 90 9.88 -4.97 19.18
N ILE A 91 8.70 -5.21 18.64
CA ILE A 91 8.48 -5.43 17.20
C ILE A 91 7.66 -4.27 16.67
N LYS A 92 8.16 -3.63 15.62
CA LYS A 92 7.44 -2.59 14.89
C LYS A 92 7.00 -3.13 13.54
N VAL A 93 5.72 -2.97 13.22
CA VAL A 93 5.17 -3.31 11.90
C VAL A 93 5.18 -2.06 11.04
N GLY A 94 5.83 -2.15 9.89
CA GLY A 94 5.89 -1.05 8.93
C GLY A 94 4.58 -0.87 8.17
N SER A 95 4.49 0.24 7.44
CA SER A 95 3.34 0.54 6.59
C SER A 95 3.66 0.27 5.13
N THR A 96 2.69 -0.27 4.38
CA THR A 96 2.83 -0.44 2.93
C THR A 96 2.96 0.89 2.20
N THR A 97 2.49 1.98 2.80
CA THR A 97 2.59 3.32 2.20
C THR A 97 4.02 3.86 2.15
N GLU A 98 4.93 3.28 2.93
CA GLU A 98 6.35 3.65 2.95
C GLU A 98 7.17 2.93 1.90
N LEU A 99 6.60 1.94 1.22
CA LEU A 99 7.30 1.15 0.21
C LEU A 99 7.42 1.93 -1.11
N SER A 100 8.59 1.85 -1.72
CA SER A 100 8.77 2.31 -3.10
C SER A 100 8.04 1.37 -4.06
N THR A 101 7.99 1.74 -5.35
CA THR A 101 7.37 0.90 -6.38
C THR A 101 8.00 -0.50 -6.42
N ASP A 102 9.34 -0.57 -6.44
CA ASP A 102 10.06 -1.85 -6.51
C ASP A 102 9.90 -2.67 -5.24
N GLU A 103 9.97 -2.01 -4.09
CA GLU A 103 9.76 -2.66 -2.80
C GLU A 103 8.34 -3.22 -2.68
N PHE A 104 7.36 -2.51 -3.21
CA PHE A 104 5.97 -2.96 -3.20
C PHE A 104 5.76 -4.17 -4.11
N VAL A 105 6.37 -4.20 -5.29
CA VAL A 105 6.32 -5.37 -6.18
C VAL A 105 6.87 -6.60 -5.48
N ALA A 106 8.01 -6.47 -4.81
CA ALA A 106 8.61 -7.55 -4.04
C ALA A 106 7.71 -7.99 -2.87
N TYR A 107 7.10 -7.04 -2.16
CA TYR A 107 6.16 -7.31 -1.09
C TYR A 107 4.93 -8.07 -1.60
N MET A 108 4.33 -7.61 -2.69
CA MET A 108 3.16 -8.26 -3.30
C MET A 108 3.46 -9.71 -3.72
N ASP A 109 4.63 -9.93 -4.31
CA ASP A 109 5.10 -11.26 -4.71
C ASP A 109 5.18 -12.21 -3.51
N LYS A 110 5.75 -11.74 -2.41
CA LYS A 110 5.83 -12.52 -1.15
C LYS A 110 4.45 -12.81 -0.57
N CYS A 111 3.55 -11.85 -0.63
CA CYS A 111 2.16 -12.02 -0.17
C CYS A 111 1.44 -13.09 -0.99
N GLU A 112 1.55 -13.04 -2.30
CA GLU A 112 0.93 -14.01 -3.20
C GLU A 112 1.46 -15.41 -2.96
N HIS A 113 2.76 -15.54 -2.79
CA HIS A 113 3.41 -16.80 -2.50
C HIS A 113 2.94 -17.39 -1.15
N THR A 114 2.83 -16.55 -0.15
CA THR A 114 2.36 -16.94 1.19
C THR A 114 0.91 -17.41 1.14
N VAL A 115 0.05 -16.69 0.44
CA VAL A 115 -1.36 -17.06 0.29
C VAL A 115 -1.49 -18.41 -0.44
N LEU A 116 -0.69 -18.62 -1.48
CA LEU A 116 -0.66 -19.92 -2.17
C LEU A 116 -0.20 -21.04 -1.25
N GLU A 117 0.88 -20.82 -0.50
CA GLU A 117 1.49 -21.84 0.36
C GLU A 117 0.59 -22.23 1.54
N TYR A 118 0.02 -21.24 2.22
CA TYR A 118 -0.75 -21.48 3.45
C TYR A 118 -2.26 -21.61 3.26
N LEU A 119 -2.82 -20.94 2.26
CA LEU A 119 -4.25 -20.96 2.00
C LEU A 119 -4.63 -21.79 0.77
N GLY A 120 -3.65 -22.18 -0.05
CA GLY A 120 -3.88 -22.92 -1.27
C GLY A 120 -4.56 -22.11 -2.38
N ILE A 121 -4.55 -20.80 -2.30
CA ILE A 121 -5.22 -19.90 -3.24
C ILE A 121 -4.19 -19.35 -4.22
N SER A 122 -4.35 -19.67 -5.50
CA SER A 122 -3.47 -19.16 -6.57
C SER A 122 -3.98 -17.80 -7.07
N SER A 123 -3.09 -16.83 -7.18
CA SER A 123 -3.42 -15.49 -7.70
C SER A 123 -3.66 -15.47 -9.21
N ALA A 124 -3.40 -16.56 -9.91
CA ALA A 124 -3.66 -16.64 -11.35
C ALA A 124 -5.12 -16.36 -11.70
N GLY A 125 -6.06 -16.85 -10.88
CA GLY A 125 -7.48 -16.57 -11.04
C GLY A 125 -7.83 -15.10 -10.89
N PHE A 126 -7.20 -14.43 -9.94
CA PHE A 126 -7.37 -12.99 -9.75
C PHE A 126 -6.91 -12.20 -10.98
N TYR A 127 -5.72 -12.49 -11.49
CA TYR A 127 -5.18 -11.76 -12.63
C TYR A 127 -5.97 -11.99 -13.90
N ALA A 128 -6.52 -13.19 -14.10
CA ALA A 128 -7.41 -13.47 -15.22
C ALA A 128 -8.68 -12.63 -15.14
N GLU A 129 -9.30 -12.59 -13.97
CA GLU A 129 -10.53 -11.83 -13.71
C GLU A 129 -10.29 -10.32 -13.81
N TYR A 130 -9.19 -9.83 -13.26
CA TYR A 130 -8.81 -8.43 -13.30
C TYR A 130 -8.51 -7.96 -14.73
N ALA A 131 -7.85 -8.80 -15.54
CA ALA A 131 -7.57 -8.50 -16.94
C ALA A 131 -8.87 -8.37 -17.75
N GLU A 132 -9.87 -9.22 -17.47
CA GLU A 132 -11.19 -9.13 -18.10
C GLU A 132 -11.88 -7.80 -17.76
N LEU A 133 -11.84 -7.39 -16.49
CA LEU A 133 -12.40 -6.13 -16.06
C LEU A 133 -11.74 -4.93 -16.74
N LYS A 134 -10.43 -4.97 -16.93
CA LYS A 134 -9.69 -3.92 -17.64
C LYS A 134 -9.91 -3.96 -19.15
N GLY A 135 -10.04 -5.14 -19.71
CA GLY A 135 -10.26 -5.33 -21.14
C GLY A 135 -11.63 -4.87 -21.63
N GLY A 136 -12.58 -4.66 -20.72
CA GLY A 136 -13.91 -4.16 -21.00
C GLY A 136 -14.03 -2.63 -21.07
N GLU A 137 -12.95 -1.93 -20.82
CA GLU A 137 -12.95 -0.46 -20.87
C GLU A 137 -12.78 0.08 -22.30
#